data_2bc11f552dccd6fbc8aa95adc0736576
#
_entry.id   2bc11f552dccd6fbc8aa95adc0736576
#
_cell.length_a   1.000
_cell.length_b   1.000
_cell.length_c   1.000
_cell.angle_alpha   90.00
_cell.angle_beta   90.00
_cell.angle_gamma   90.00
#
_symmetry.space_group_name_H-M   'P 1'
#
loop_
_entity.id
_entity.type
_entity.pdbx_description
1 polymer ?
#
loop_
_entity_poly.entity_id
_entity_poly.type
_entity_poly.pdbx_seq_one_letter_code
_entity_poly.pdbx_strand_id
1 'polypeptide(L)'
;LQSYKIAPQKFTGRPRIPRYLKKSRRHTFYVTPQNARVKEVKSADGKDVVARYLIIHALGLSIKLADGIKKINRIAIKPLSNGYKLTVAYTPAANQKPYLPDNGRYIGIDPGVDNAFACVSNTGDKALLINGRAIKSANQYYNKRMAKLKSLQAQYHQLESIINTKQGPKAVYGQTKSMQRLTDWRNAKIRQFAHKASKRIVDYALSCGANTIVIGKNKTWKRSVNMGKKNNQNFIGLPHQQMINMIRYKANMVGITVICTNESYTSQTSALDGEKPCWNNGNKSRKKQGLSPANRRIHRGMFRTNKGLLVNADINGAMQIVRKVFPNVSFANGIVDAVLHPAKWSPLI
;
A
#
# COMPACT_ATOMS: atom_id res chain seq x y z
N LEU A 1 23.39 -22.40 -10.13
CA LEU A 1 23.81 -23.62 -9.41
C LEU A 1 25.21 -23.50 -8.80
N GLN A 2 26.18 -22.86 -9.47
CA GLN A 2 27.53 -22.62 -8.94
C GLN A 2 27.49 -21.82 -7.63
N SER A 3 26.77 -20.70 -7.56
CA SER A 3 26.66 -19.89 -6.33
C SER A 3 26.09 -20.69 -5.15
N TYR A 4 25.16 -21.62 -5.41
CA TYR A 4 24.65 -22.53 -4.38
C TYR A 4 25.68 -23.53 -3.88
N LYS A 5 26.55 -24.05 -4.77
CA LYS A 5 27.62 -24.94 -4.37
C LYS A 5 28.65 -24.27 -3.45
N ILE A 6 28.91 -22.97 -3.69
CA ILE A 6 29.89 -22.18 -2.91
C ILE A 6 29.34 -21.76 -1.54
N ALA A 7 28.07 -21.37 -1.46
CA ALA A 7 27.48 -20.82 -0.23
C ALA A 7 26.00 -21.26 -0.06
N PRO A 8 25.73 -22.56 0.19
CA PRO A 8 24.38 -23.11 0.29
C PRO A 8 23.55 -22.49 1.42
N GLN A 9 24.20 -22.05 2.51
CA GLN A 9 23.54 -21.38 3.64
C GLN A 9 22.90 -20.02 3.32
N LYS A 10 23.29 -19.38 2.21
CA LYS A 10 22.68 -18.11 1.75
C LYS A 10 21.36 -18.29 1.01
N PHE A 11 20.97 -19.53 0.73
CA PHE A 11 19.77 -19.86 -0.03
C PHE A 11 18.72 -20.52 0.88
N THR A 12 17.46 -20.25 0.60
CA THR A 12 16.32 -20.86 1.32
C THR A 12 16.06 -22.31 0.91
N GLY A 13 16.84 -22.85 -0.03
CA GLY A 13 16.78 -24.22 -0.50
C GLY A 13 17.60 -24.41 -1.77
N ARG A 14 17.76 -25.68 -2.20
CA ARG A 14 18.52 -26.03 -3.42
C ARG A 14 17.85 -25.44 -4.67
N PRO A 15 18.52 -24.56 -5.45
CA PRO A 15 17.99 -24.04 -6.71
C PRO A 15 17.73 -25.18 -7.70
N ARG A 16 16.60 -25.11 -8.38
CA ARG A 16 16.22 -26.07 -9.44
C ARG A 16 16.04 -25.32 -10.74
N ILE A 17 16.28 -26.00 -11.85
CA ILE A 17 15.98 -25.46 -13.18
C ILE A 17 14.49 -25.20 -13.26
N PRO A 18 14.06 -24.00 -13.73
CA PRO A 18 12.64 -23.70 -13.95
C PRO A 18 11.98 -24.77 -14.82
N ARG A 19 10.82 -25.26 -14.41
CA ARG A 19 10.03 -26.18 -15.21
C ARG A 19 9.24 -25.43 -16.26
N TYR A 20 8.88 -26.07 -17.35
CA TYR A 20 7.97 -25.52 -18.34
C TYR A 20 6.61 -25.19 -17.73
N LEU A 21 6.02 -24.08 -18.22
CA LEU A 21 4.67 -23.69 -17.83
C LEU A 21 3.65 -24.75 -18.29
N LYS A 22 2.68 -25.07 -17.42
CA LYS A 22 1.63 -26.03 -17.78
C LYS A 22 0.82 -25.50 -18.97
N LYS A 23 0.73 -26.25 -20.07
CA LYS A 23 -0.03 -25.88 -21.28
C LYS A 23 -1.52 -25.59 -21.01
N SER A 24 -2.11 -26.25 -20.02
CA SER A 24 -3.50 -26.08 -19.61
C SER A 24 -3.80 -24.80 -18.84
N ARG A 25 -2.79 -24.00 -18.45
CA ARG A 25 -2.97 -22.76 -17.67
C ARG A 25 -2.76 -21.52 -18.55
N ARG A 26 -3.56 -20.50 -18.30
CA ARG A 26 -3.39 -19.18 -18.92
C ARG A 26 -2.28 -18.42 -18.16
N HIS A 27 -1.26 -17.98 -18.89
CA HIS A 27 -0.09 -17.29 -18.33
C HIS A 27 -0.05 -15.84 -18.76
N THR A 28 0.67 -15.00 -17.99
CA THR A 28 0.97 -13.64 -18.42
C THR A 28 1.90 -13.69 -19.63
N PHE A 29 1.49 -13.05 -20.70
CA PHE A 29 2.28 -12.89 -21.91
C PHE A 29 2.97 -11.53 -21.90
N TYR A 30 4.25 -11.51 -22.24
CA TYR A 30 5.04 -10.28 -22.31
C TYR A 30 5.36 -9.99 -23.76
N VAL A 31 5.08 -8.75 -24.16
CA VAL A 31 5.46 -8.23 -25.49
C VAL A 31 6.66 -7.31 -25.31
N THR A 32 7.74 -7.59 -26.03
CA THR A 32 8.90 -6.71 -26.05
C THR A 32 8.60 -5.44 -26.89
N PRO A 33 9.28 -4.32 -26.62
CA PRO A 33 9.10 -3.10 -27.42
C PRO A 33 9.37 -3.29 -28.93
N GLN A 34 10.19 -4.28 -29.30
CA GLN A 34 10.47 -4.62 -30.68
C GLN A 34 9.25 -5.14 -31.45
N ASN A 35 8.33 -5.83 -30.75
CA ASN A 35 7.10 -6.41 -31.32
C ASN A 35 5.88 -5.48 -31.15
N ALA A 36 6.12 -4.24 -30.76
CA ALA A 36 5.09 -3.22 -30.57
C ALA A 36 5.63 -1.85 -30.94
N ARG A 37 4.80 -1.03 -31.59
CA ARG A 37 5.16 0.35 -31.90
C ARG A 37 4.15 1.34 -31.39
N VAL A 38 4.59 2.56 -31.12
CA VAL A 38 3.70 3.70 -30.87
C VAL A 38 3.50 4.43 -32.20
N LYS A 39 2.23 4.50 -32.64
CA LYS A 39 1.82 5.30 -33.79
C LYS A 39 1.26 6.63 -33.28
N GLU A 40 1.78 7.73 -33.78
CA GLU A 40 1.26 9.07 -33.53
C GLU A 40 0.27 9.45 -34.64
N VAL A 41 -0.85 10.01 -34.26
CA VAL A 41 -1.83 10.64 -35.13
C VAL A 41 -1.67 12.14 -34.95
N LYS A 42 -1.35 12.84 -36.01
CA LYS A 42 -1.17 14.29 -36.03
C LYS A 42 -2.45 15.00 -36.42
N SER A 43 -2.57 16.28 -36.06
CA SER A 43 -3.61 17.19 -36.53
C SER A 43 -3.55 17.38 -38.08
N ALA A 44 -4.58 17.95 -38.65
CA ALA A 44 -4.66 18.20 -40.11
C ALA A 44 -3.47 19.04 -40.62
N ASP A 45 -2.98 19.96 -39.81
CA ASP A 45 -1.84 20.85 -40.10
C ASP A 45 -0.48 20.20 -39.83
N GLY A 46 -0.45 18.95 -39.40
CA GLY A 46 0.77 18.17 -39.14
C GLY A 46 1.61 18.59 -37.93
N LYS A 47 1.21 19.67 -37.21
CA LYS A 47 2.00 20.27 -36.12
C LYS A 47 1.82 19.57 -34.80
N ASP A 48 0.58 19.20 -34.41
CA ASP A 48 0.28 18.65 -33.10
C ASP A 48 -0.05 17.15 -33.13
N VAL A 49 0.39 16.43 -32.11
CA VAL A 49 0.03 15.02 -31.93
C VAL A 49 -1.30 14.93 -31.17
N VAL A 50 -2.35 14.59 -31.90
CA VAL A 50 -3.73 14.50 -31.38
C VAL A 50 -3.96 13.21 -30.60
N ALA A 51 -3.33 12.10 -31.01
CA ALA A 51 -3.47 10.82 -30.30
C ALA A 51 -2.24 9.93 -30.52
N ARG A 52 -2.00 9.03 -29.54
CA ARG A 52 -1.01 7.97 -29.67
C ARG A 52 -1.67 6.62 -29.51
N TYR A 53 -1.26 5.67 -30.34
CA TYR A 53 -1.76 4.30 -30.30
C TYR A 53 -0.61 3.32 -30.11
N LEU A 54 -0.77 2.39 -29.18
CA LEU A 54 0.07 1.20 -29.09
C LEU A 54 -0.43 0.17 -30.08
N ILE A 55 0.39 -0.20 -31.03
CA ILE A 55 0.12 -1.25 -32.01
C ILE A 55 0.95 -2.46 -31.66
N ILE A 56 0.29 -3.61 -31.44
CA ILE A 56 0.91 -4.91 -31.21
C ILE A 56 0.59 -5.78 -32.42
N HIS A 57 1.49 -5.80 -33.39
CA HIS A 57 1.27 -6.44 -34.68
C HIS A 57 0.89 -7.92 -34.58
N ALA A 58 1.63 -8.69 -33.78
CA ALA A 58 1.39 -10.13 -33.60
C ALA A 58 -0.01 -10.47 -33.04
N LEU A 59 -0.75 -9.50 -32.50
CA LEU A 59 -2.08 -9.70 -31.92
C LEU A 59 -3.16 -8.89 -32.64
N GLY A 60 -2.82 -8.13 -33.68
CA GLY A 60 -3.75 -7.24 -34.38
C GLY A 60 -4.38 -6.17 -33.47
N LEU A 61 -3.70 -5.79 -32.36
CA LEU A 61 -4.24 -4.86 -31.37
C LEU A 61 -3.77 -3.45 -31.62
N SER A 62 -4.71 -2.50 -31.63
CA SER A 62 -4.46 -1.06 -31.64
C SER A 62 -5.18 -0.43 -30.44
N ILE A 63 -4.42 0.18 -29.51
CA ILE A 63 -4.95 0.67 -28.25
C ILE A 63 -4.51 2.11 -28.05
N LYS A 64 -5.46 3.03 -27.84
CA LYS A 64 -5.17 4.43 -27.54
C LYS A 64 -4.42 4.53 -26.21
N LEU A 65 -3.29 5.22 -26.21
CA LEU A 65 -2.48 5.51 -25.04
C LEU A 65 -2.96 6.79 -24.36
N ALA A 66 -2.73 6.88 -23.06
CA ALA A 66 -2.87 8.14 -22.36
C ALA A 66 -1.81 9.16 -22.82
N ASP A 67 -2.14 10.44 -22.66
CA ASP A 67 -1.23 11.53 -23.02
C ASP A 67 0.08 11.45 -22.22
N GLY A 68 1.17 11.86 -22.85
CA GLY A 68 2.50 11.85 -22.23
C GLY A 68 3.27 10.53 -22.31
N ILE A 69 2.67 9.43 -22.78
CA ILE A 69 3.38 8.16 -22.99
C ILE A 69 4.12 8.21 -24.33
N LYS A 70 5.45 8.44 -24.28
CA LYS A 70 6.32 8.49 -25.47
C LYS A 70 7.12 7.20 -25.67
N LYS A 71 7.71 6.66 -24.60
CA LYS A 71 8.58 5.48 -24.66
C LYS A 71 8.02 4.35 -23.80
N ILE A 72 7.76 3.22 -24.43
CA ILE A 72 7.27 2.00 -23.76
C ILE A 72 8.47 1.11 -23.44
N ASN A 73 8.55 0.65 -22.19
CA ASN A 73 9.62 -0.22 -21.73
C ASN A 73 9.19 -1.69 -21.71
N ARG A 74 7.92 -1.94 -21.37
CA ARG A 74 7.40 -3.32 -21.23
C ARG A 74 5.89 -3.34 -21.38
N ILE A 75 5.40 -4.34 -22.05
CA ILE A 75 3.97 -4.63 -22.17
C ILE A 75 3.71 -6.00 -21.57
N ALA A 76 2.70 -6.11 -20.72
CA ALA A 76 2.28 -7.38 -20.13
C ALA A 76 0.78 -7.56 -20.33
N ILE A 77 0.39 -8.71 -20.89
CA ILE A 77 -1.00 -9.12 -21.07
C ILE A 77 -1.28 -10.23 -20.07
N LYS A 78 -2.03 -9.89 -19.03
CA LYS A 78 -2.37 -10.81 -17.95
C LYS A 78 -3.80 -11.33 -18.15
N PRO A 79 -4.01 -12.66 -18.19
CA PRO A 79 -5.35 -13.22 -18.23
C PRO A 79 -6.09 -12.95 -16.91
N LEU A 80 -7.35 -12.59 -17.01
CA LEU A 80 -8.33 -12.49 -15.92
C LEU A 80 -9.41 -13.57 -16.11
N SER A 81 -10.29 -13.71 -15.14
CA SER A 81 -11.43 -14.65 -15.21
C SER A 81 -12.33 -14.37 -16.41
N ASN A 82 -12.49 -13.10 -16.77
CA ASN A 82 -13.32 -12.63 -17.87
C ASN A 82 -12.55 -11.61 -18.72
N GLY A 83 -11.63 -12.10 -19.57
CA GLY A 83 -10.85 -11.26 -20.47
C GLY A 83 -9.36 -11.15 -20.11
N TYR A 84 -8.75 -10.03 -20.46
CA TYR A 84 -7.33 -9.78 -20.28
C TYR A 84 -7.08 -8.39 -19.73
N LYS A 85 -6.01 -8.25 -18.94
CA LYS A 85 -5.52 -6.96 -18.48
C LYS A 85 -4.22 -6.63 -19.20
N LEU A 86 -4.24 -5.57 -19.98
CA LEU A 86 -3.03 -4.97 -20.53
C LEU A 86 -2.37 -4.05 -19.50
N THR A 87 -1.07 -4.19 -19.34
CA THR A 87 -0.26 -3.29 -18.52
C THR A 87 0.90 -2.78 -19.35
N VAL A 88 1.01 -1.47 -19.48
CA VAL A 88 2.09 -0.81 -20.20
C VAL A 88 2.98 -0.11 -19.18
N ALA A 89 4.24 -0.52 -19.10
CA ALA A 89 5.27 0.19 -18.36
C ALA A 89 6.00 1.13 -19.33
N TYR A 90 6.11 2.39 -18.96
CA TYR A 90 6.71 3.42 -19.79
C TYR A 90 7.63 4.33 -18.96
N THR A 91 8.56 4.98 -19.61
CA THR A 91 9.33 6.06 -19.03
C THR A 91 8.52 7.35 -19.20
N PRO A 92 8.14 8.06 -18.13
CA PRO A 92 7.50 9.36 -18.27
C PRO A 92 8.44 10.31 -19.00
N ALA A 93 7.88 11.27 -19.76
CA ALA A 93 8.66 12.38 -20.28
C ALA A 93 9.37 13.06 -19.08
N ALA A 94 10.54 13.64 -19.31
CA ALA A 94 11.49 14.13 -18.30
C ALA A 94 10.98 15.27 -17.38
N ASN A 95 9.69 15.39 -17.15
CA ASN A 95 9.03 16.39 -16.31
C ASN A 95 8.71 15.83 -14.91
N GLN A 96 9.60 15.02 -14.31
CA GLN A 96 9.56 14.89 -12.86
C GLN A 96 9.94 16.25 -12.30
N LYS A 97 9.00 16.87 -11.58
CA LYS A 97 9.32 18.10 -10.86
C LYS A 97 10.51 17.81 -9.95
N PRO A 98 11.50 18.70 -9.86
CA PRO A 98 12.56 18.56 -8.88
C PRO A 98 11.95 18.43 -7.50
N TYR A 99 12.62 17.73 -6.61
CA TYR A 99 12.19 17.67 -5.21
C TYR A 99 12.13 19.09 -4.64
N LEU A 100 11.03 19.36 -3.96
CA LEU A 100 10.86 20.64 -3.26
C LEU A 100 11.92 20.75 -2.16
N PRO A 101 12.55 21.92 -1.98
CA PRO A 101 13.46 22.14 -0.87
C PRO A 101 12.74 21.97 0.46
N ASP A 102 13.48 21.64 1.53
CA ASP A 102 12.88 21.52 2.85
C ASP A 102 12.35 22.88 3.33
N ASN A 103 11.04 22.92 3.57
CA ASN A 103 10.32 24.12 4.02
C ASN A 103 9.78 23.99 5.45
N GLY A 104 10.20 22.95 6.19
CA GLY A 104 9.75 22.67 7.55
C GLY A 104 8.28 22.19 7.66
N ARG A 105 7.59 21.93 6.55
CA ARG A 105 6.20 21.46 6.53
C ARG A 105 6.14 19.98 6.19
N TYR A 106 5.65 19.20 7.11
CA TYR A 106 5.68 17.73 7.06
C TYR A 106 4.31 17.12 7.27
N ILE A 107 4.05 16.00 6.60
CA ILE A 107 2.90 15.15 6.85
C ILE A 107 3.35 13.85 7.50
N GLY A 108 2.82 13.54 8.69
CA GLY A 108 2.95 12.23 9.32
C GLY A 108 1.83 11.30 8.90
N ILE A 109 2.17 10.04 8.63
CA ILE A 109 1.18 9.01 8.26
C ILE A 109 1.39 7.77 9.11
N ASP A 110 0.34 7.36 9.83
CA ASP A 110 0.24 6.07 10.52
C ASP A 110 -0.69 5.13 9.76
N PRO A 111 -0.16 4.05 9.15
CA PRO A 111 -0.98 3.07 8.44
C PRO A 111 -1.67 2.09 9.39
N GLY A 112 -2.99 1.93 9.27
CA GLY A 112 -3.81 1.07 10.11
C GLY A 112 -4.74 0.13 9.34
N VAL A 113 -5.76 -0.37 10.03
CA VAL A 113 -6.79 -1.27 9.45
C VAL A 113 -8.15 -0.58 9.37
N ASP A 114 -8.67 -0.06 10.47
CA ASP A 114 -9.96 0.64 10.49
C ASP A 114 -9.83 2.05 9.93
N ASN A 115 -8.80 2.78 10.31
CA ASN A 115 -8.23 3.88 9.56
C ASN A 115 -7.10 3.31 8.71
N ALA A 116 -7.29 3.21 7.39
CA ALA A 116 -6.23 2.70 6.50
C ALA A 116 -4.99 3.58 6.56
N PHE A 117 -5.19 4.89 6.77
CA PHE A 117 -4.15 5.89 7.03
C PHE A 117 -4.70 6.99 7.92
N ALA A 118 -3.97 7.34 8.95
CA ALA A 118 -4.15 8.58 9.71
C ALA A 118 -3.05 9.56 9.30
N CYS A 119 -3.44 10.72 8.82
CA CYS A 119 -2.53 11.73 8.29
C CYS A 119 -2.64 13.00 9.13
N VAL A 120 -1.52 13.59 9.49
CA VAL A 120 -1.46 14.86 10.24
C VAL A 120 -0.37 15.76 9.67
N SER A 121 -0.67 17.05 9.53
CA SER A 121 0.29 18.10 9.20
C SER A 121 0.85 18.71 10.47
N ASN A 122 2.09 19.21 10.42
CA ASN A 122 2.62 20.06 11.49
C ASN A 122 2.21 21.54 11.35
N THR A 123 1.49 21.91 10.29
CA THR A 123 1.06 23.29 9.98
C THR A 123 -0.25 23.71 10.63
N GLY A 124 -0.91 22.81 11.41
CA GLY A 124 -2.19 23.11 12.05
C GLY A 124 -3.43 22.83 11.16
N ASP A 125 -3.22 22.33 9.96
CA ASP A 125 -4.32 21.88 9.11
C ASP A 125 -5.03 20.68 9.71
N LYS A 126 -6.35 20.61 9.47
CA LYS A 126 -7.23 19.56 9.98
C LYS A 126 -6.72 18.16 9.61
N ALA A 127 -6.46 17.31 10.61
CA ALA A 127 -5.97 15.96 10.39
C ALA A 127 -6.95 15.14 9.52
N LEU A 128 -6.43 14.21 8.72
CA LEU A 128 -7.19 13.42 7.76
C LEU A 128 -7.17 11.93 8.12
N LEU A 129 -8.34 11.33 8.29
CA LEU A 129 -8.52 9.89 8.48
C LEU A 129 -9.08 9.26 7.20
N ILE A 130 -8.30 8.37 6.59
CA ILE A 130 -8.73 7.56 5.45
C ILE A 130 -9.40 6.29 5.98
N ASN A 131 -10.71 6.18 5.82
CA ASN A 131 -11.49 5.05 6.33
C ASN A 131 -11.16 3.74 5.56
N GLY A 132 -10.69 2.72 6.28
CA GLY A 132 -10.35 1.39 5.75
C GLY A 132 -11.49 0.36 5.81
N ARG A 133 -12.63 0.70 6.42
CA ARG A 133 -13.72 -0.26 6.69
C ARG A 133 -14.30 -0.87 5.42
N ALA A 134 -14.38 -0.10 4.32
CA ALA A 134 -14.88 -0.60 3.04
C ALA A 134 -14.03 -1.76 2.51
N ILE A 135 -12.69 -1.64 2.56
CA ILE A 135 -11.78 -2.73 2.19
C ILE A 135 -11.84 -3.90 3.17
N LYS A 136 -11.95 -3.61 4.46
CA LYS A 136 -12.11 -4.64 5.49
C LYS A 136 -13.36 -5.48 5.20
N SER A 137 -14.48 -4.84 4.88
CA SER A 137 -15.74 -5.49 4.50
C SER A 137 -15.58 -6.32 3.22
N ALA A 138 -14.97 -5.76 2.16
CA ALA A 138 -14.71 -6.47 0.92
C ALA A 138 -13.84 -7.73 1.13
N ASN A 139 -12.81 -7.64 1.98
CA ASN A 139 -11.98 -8.78 2.33
C ASN A 139 -12.74 -9.83 3.16
N GLN A 140 -13.60 -9.43 4.08
CA GLN A 140 -14.42 -10.35 4.87
C GLN A 140 -15.42 -11.10 3.96
N TYR A 141 -16.09 -10.38 3.06
CA TYR A 141 -16.96 -10.99 2.05
C TYR A 141 -16.19 -12.01 1.18
N TYR A 142 -15.05 -11.59 0.64
CA TYR A 142 -14.16 -12.45 -0.14
C TYR A 142 -13.80 -13.74 0.61
N ASN A 143 -13.35 -13.62 1.87
CA ASN A 143 -12.92 -14.76 2.66
C ASN A 143 -14.08 -15.74 2.93
N LYS A 144 -15.26 -15.22 3.27
CA LYS A 144 -16.48 -16.01 3.53
C LYS A 144 -16.94 -16.76 2.29
N ARG A 145 -17.00 -16.06 1.14
CA ARG A 145 -17.39 -16.68 -0.15
C ARG A 145 -16.36 -17.67 -0.65
N MET A 146 -15.07 -17.35 -0.51
CA MET A 146 -13.98 -18.24 -0.90
C MET A 146 -13.98 -19.54 -0.07
N ALA A 147 -14.24 -19.45 1.24
CA ALA A 147 -14.37 -20.64 2.09
C ALA A 147 -15.51 -21.54 1.62
N LYS A 148 -16.69 -20.97 1.31
CA LYS A 148 -17.83 -21.72 0.78
C LYS A 148 -17.49 -22.38 -0.56
N LEU A 149 -16.86 -21.67 -1.49
CA LEU A 149 -16.46 -22.22 -2.79
C LEU A 149 -15.44 -23.36 -2.64
N LYS A 150 -14.52 -23.25 -1.69
CA LYS A 150 -13.55 -24.32 -1.40
C LYS A 150 -14.22 -25.54 -0.79
N SER A 151 -15.18 -25.37 0.10
CA SER A 151 -15.95 -26.47 0.67
C SER A 151 -16.72 -27.24 -0.41
N LEU A 152 -17.46 -26.53 -1.29
CA LEU A 152 -18.16 -27.15 -2.43
C LEU A 152 -17.16 -27.84 -3.38
N GLN A 153 -16.01 -27.26 -3.63
CA GLN A 153 -14.99 -27.88 -4.47
C GLN A 153 -14.46 -29.18 -3.86
N ALA A 154 -14.26 -29.23 -2.55
CA ALA A 154 -13.81 -30.44 -1.86
C ALA A 154 -14.83 -31.58 -1.95
N GLN A 155 -16.13 -31.24 -2.06
CA GLN A 155 -17.20 -32.22 -2.17
C GLN A 155 -17.39 -32.75 -3.59
N TYR A 156 -17.24 -31.91 -4.62
CA TYR A 156 -17.70 -32.22 -5.98
C TYR A 156 -16.59 -32.26 -7.05
N HIS A 157 -15.33 -31.95 -6.72
CA HIS A 157 -14.25 -31.89 -7.72
C HIS A 157 -13.13 -32.90 -7.43
N GLN A 158 -12.55 -33.38 -8.53
CA GLN A 158 -11.38 -34.27 -8.46
C GLN A 158 -10.17 -33.57 -7.83
N LEU A 159 -9.45 -34.33 -7.03
CA LEU A 159 -8.20 -33.94 -6.41
C LEU A 159 -7.13 -33.66 -7.49
N GLU A 160 -6.50 -32.48 -7.47
CA GLU A 160 -5.41 -32.18 -8.41
C GLU A 160 -4.08 -32.74 -7.93
N SER A 161 -3.82 -32.71 -6.63
CA SER A 161 -2.61 -33.27 -6.00
C SER A 161 -2.73 -33.28 -4.47
N ILE A 162 -1.86 -34.05 -3.82
CA ILE A 162 -1.64 -34.00 -2.36
C ILE A 162 -0.28 -33.38 -2.12
N ILE A 163 -0.20 -32.43 -1.21
CA ILE A 163 1.05 -31.78 -0.77
C ILE A 163 1.29 -32.14 0.69
N ASN A 164 2.46 -32.70 0.98
CA ASN A 164 2.89 -32.91 2.36
C ASN A 164 3.28 -31.56 2.99
N THR A 165 2.62 -31.19 4.07
CA THR A 165 2.96 -30.01 4.88
C THR A 165 3.45 -30.43 6.25
N LYS A 166 4.02 -29.48 7.03
CA LYS A 166 4.41 -29.74 8.42
C LYS A 166 3.24 -30.18 9.31
N GLN A 167 1.99 -29.92 8.87
CA GLN A 167 0.75 -30.28 9.57
C GLN A 167 0.07 -31.52 8.99
N GLY A 168 0.78 -32.29 8.13
CA GLY A 168 0.27 -33.48 7.45
C GLY A 168 -0.08 -33.26 5.97
N PRO A 169 -0.59 -34.32 5.29
CA PRO A 169 -0.95 -34.27 3.89
C PRO A 169 -2.16 -33.33 3.67
N LYS A 170 -2.06 -32.47 2.67
CA LYS A 170 -3.09 -31.51 2.30
C LYS A 170 -3.53 -31.70 0.85
N ALA A 171 -4.82 -31.90 0.65
CA ALA A 171 -5.43 -31.97 -0.66
C ALA A 171 -5.39 -30.61 -1.38
N VAL A 172 -5.02 -30.62 -2.63
CA VAL A 172 -4.98 -29.42 -3.49
C VAL A 172 -5.94 -29.60 -4.65
N TYR A 173 -6.84 -28.65 -4.78
CA TYR A 173 -7.80 -28.58 -5.87
C TYR A 173 -7.45 -27.43 -6.81
N GLY A 174 -7.74 -27.59 -8.09
CA GLY A 174 -7.53 -26.54 -9.08
C GLY A 174 -8.43 -25.31 -8.82
N GLN A 175 -8.03 -24.15 -9.31
CA GLN A 175 -8.82 -22.92 -9.15
C GLN A 175 -10.00 -22.90 -10.12
N THR A 176 -11.22 -22.81 -9.61
CA THR A 176 -12.44 -22.71 -10.45
C THR A 176 -12.61 -21.28 -11.02
N LYS A 177 -13.41 -21.17 -12.11
CA LYS A 177 -13.77 -19.85 -12.70
C LYS A 177 -14.44 -18.92 -11.67
N SER A 178 -15.31 -19.46 -10.81
CA SER A 178 -15.99 -18.68 -9.75
C SER A 178 -15.01 -18.13 -8.70
N MET A 179 -14.04 -18.94 -8.27
CA MET A 179 -12.98 -18.49 -7.37
C MET A 179 -12.11 -17.40 -8.02
N GLN A 180 -11.80 -17.56 -9.32
CA GLN A 180 -11.04 -16.57 -10.07
C GLN A 180 -11.81 -15.25 -10.17
N ARG A 181 -13.09 -15.26 -10.54
CA ARG A 181 -13.95 -14.06 -10.60
C ARG A 181 -13.99 -13.33 -9.27
N LEU A 182 -14.20 -14.08 -8.17
CA LEU A 182 -14.21 -13.51 -6.82
C LEU A 182 -12.87 -12.86 -6.45
N THR A 183 -11.75 -13.48 -6.83
CA THR A 183 -10.41 -12.96 -6.62
C THR A 183 -10.16 -11.69 -7.44
N ASP A 184 -10.56 -11.68 -8.70
CA ASP A 184 -10.42 -10.52 -9.60
C ASP A 184 -11.27 -9.34 -9.10
N TRP A 185 -12.51 -9.59 -8.66
CA TRP A 185 -13.38 -8.59 -8.03
C TRP A 185 -12.72 -7.97 -6.80
N ARG A 186 -12.26 -8.79 -5.85
CA ARG A 186 -11.58 -8.32 -4.65
C ARG A 186 -10.35 -7.47 -4.99
N ASN A 187 -9.51 -7.93 -5.91
CA ASN A 187 -8.29 -7.23 -6.31
C ASN A 187 -8.60 -5.89 -7.02
N ALA A 188 -9.70 -5.81 -7.79
CA ALA A 188 -10.15 -4.58 -8.40
C ALA A 188 -10.58 -3.55 -7.34
N LYS A 189 -11.39 -3.97 -6.33
CA LYS A 189 -11.81 -3.10 -5.21
C LYS A 189 -10.62 -2.54 -4.44
N ILE A 190 -9.66 -3.41 -4.08
CA ILE A 190 -8.44 -2.99 -3.37
C ILE A 190 -7.63 -1.99 -4.19
N ARG A 191 -7.47 -2.24 -5.49
CA ARG A 191 -6.72 -1.33 -6.38
C ARG A 191 -7.41 0.02 -6.49
N GLN A 192 -8.72 0.05 -6.69
CA GLN A 192 -9.50 1.27 -6.76
C GLN A 192 -9.33 2.10 -5.48
N PHE A 193 -9.46 1.46 -4.31
CA PHE A 193 -9.21 2.11 -3.03
C PHE A 193 -7.80 2.69 -2.95
N ALA A 194 -6.78 1.87 -3.26
CA ALA A 194 -5.39 2.29 -3.15
C ALA A 194 -5.07 3.50 -4.03
N HIS A 195 -5.63 3.56 -5.25
CA HIS A 195 -5.48 4.71 -6.14
C HIS A 195 -6.17 5.96 -5.58
N LYS A 196 -7.41 5.84 -5.08
CA LYS A 196 -8.16 6.97 -4.51
C LYS A 196 -7.52 7.47 -3.22
N ALA A 197 -7.17 6.56 -2.28
CA ALA A 197 -6.55 6.91 -1.02
C ALA A 197 -5.18 7.58 -1.21
N SER A 198 -4.32 7.01 -2.06
CA SER A 198 -3.00 7.59 -2.31
C SER A 198 -3.06 8.95 -3.01
N LYS A 199 -4.06 9.18 -3.90
CA LYS A 199 -4.29 10.50 -4.47
C LYS A 199 -4.72 11.49 -3.38
N ARG A 200 -5.73 11.15 -2.58
CA ARG A 200 -6.25 12.03 -1.51
C ARG A 200 -5.16 12.42 -0.50
N ILE A 201 -4.24 11.50 -0.17
CA ILE A 201 -3.11 11.79 0.72
C ILE A 201 -2.15 12.80 0.10
N VAL A 202 -1.82 12.66 -1.19
CA VAL A 202 -0.92 13.60 -1.88
C VAL A 202 -1.61 14.96 -2.05
N ASP A 203 -2.90 14.99 -2.39
CA ASP A 203 -3.68 16.23 -2.47
C ASP A 203 -3.72 16.95 -1.10
N TYR A 204 -3.86 16.20 0.00
CA TYR A 204 -3.78 16.75 1.36
C TYR A 204 -2.39 17.32 1.68
N ALA A 205 -1.32 16.62 1.27
CA ALA A 205 0.03 17.15 1.46
C ALA A 205 0.25 18.47 0.68
N LEU A 206 -0.26 18.54 -0.55
CA LEU A 206 -0.22 19.76 -1.36
C LEU A 206 -1.03 20.90 -0.74
N SER A 207 -2.24 20.63 -0.21
CA SER A 207 -3.06 21.67 0.44
C SER A 207 -2.41 22.23 1.71
N CYS A 208 -1.65 21.42 2.44
CA CYS A 208 -0.85 21.86 3.60
C CYS A 208 0.48 22.52 3.20
N GLY A 209 0.81 22.60 1.91
CA GLY A 209 2.10 23.10 1.42
C GLY A 209 3.28 22.24 1.87
N ALA A 210 3.08 20.97 2.20
CA ALA A 210 4.13 20.10 2.70
C ALA A 210 5.05 19.62 1.58
N ASN A 211 6.36 19.64 1.85
CA ASN A 211 7.39 19.11 0.93
C ASN A 211 7.80 17.67 1.27
N THR A 212 7.46 17.17 2.45
CA THR A 212 7.86 15.84 2.90
C THR A 212 6.71 15.09 3.58
N ILE A 213 6.56 13.84 3.20
CA ILE A 213 5.63 12.88 3.80
C ILE A 213 6.44 11.82 4.55
N VAL A 214 6.17 11.63 5.84
CA VAL A 214 6.79 10.61 6.70
C VAL A 214 5.79 9.50 6.97
N ILE A 215 6.12 8.26 6.60
CA ILE A 215 5.22 7.11 6.75
C ILE A 215 5.82 6.13 7.75
N GLY A 216 5.04 5.76 8.78
CA GLY A 216 5.37 4.69 9.71
C GLY A 216 5.34 3.33 9.01
N LYS A 217 6.41 2.53 9.16
CA LYS A 217 6.48 1.21 8.56
C LYS A 217 7.49 0.33 9.27
N ASN A 218 7.07 -0.79 9.81
CA ASN A 218 7.98 -1.78 10.41
C ASN A 218 8.56 -2.72 9.35
N LYS A 219 9.86 -3.04 9.43
CA LYS A 219 10.55 -3.96 8.49
C LYS A 219 9.93 -5.36 8.48
N THR A 220 9.46 -5.84 9.64
CA THR A 220 8.89 -7.18 9.84
C THR A 220 7.37 -7.22 9.72
N TRP A 221 6.75 -6.16 9.22
CA TRP A 221 5.32 -6.10 9.02
C TRP A 221 4.81 -7.36 8.31
N LYS A 222 3.89 -8.06 8.94
CA LYS A 222 3.23 -9.29 8.47
C LYS A 222 4.05 -10.60 8.55
N ARG A 223 5.29 -10.62 9.03
CA ARG A 223 6.06 -11.86 9.14
C ARG A 223 5.80 -12.64 10.45
N SER A 224 5.50 -11.94 11.55
CA SER A 224 5.32 -12.55 12.89
C SER A 224 4.20 -11.87 13.68
N VAL A 225 3.08 -11.55 13.01
CA VAL A 225 1.98 -10.86 13.65
C VAL A 225 1.10 -11.87 14.38
N ASN A 226 1.04 -11.78 15.70
CA ASN A 226 0.14 -12.57 16.56
C ASN A 226 -0.87 -11.66 17.28
N MET A 227 -1.88 -11.18 16.54
CA MET A 227 -2.99 -10.38 17.06
C MET A 227 -4.31 -11.18 17.15
N GLY A 228 -4.22 -12.51 17.10
CA GLY A 228 -5.36 -13.42 16.97
C GLY A 228 -5.85 -13.58 15.53
N LYS A 229 -6.48 -14.72 15.22
CA LYS A 229 -6.85 -15.16 13.86
C LYS A 229 -7.59 -14.09 13.05
N LYS A 230 -8.62 -13.45 13.62
CA LYS A 230 -9.47 -12.45 12.94
C LYS A 230 -8.70 -11.15 12.62
N ASN A 231 -7.91 -10.65 13.57
CA ASN A 231 -7.12 -9.43 13.38
C ASN A 231 -5.98 -9.65 12.39
N ASN A 232 -5.29 -10.79 12.47
CA ASN A 232 -4.26 -11.17 11.51
C ASN A 232 -4.82 -11.23 10.09
N GLN A 233 -6.00 -11.85 9.90
CA GLN A 233 -6.64 -11.93 8.58
C GLN A 233 -6.98 -10.54 8.02
N ASN A 234 -7.53 -9.65 8.84
CA ASN A 234 -7.84 -8.28 8.43
C ASN A 234 -6.57 -7.50 8.06
N PHE A 235 -5.52 -7.60 8.87
CA PHE A 235 -4.26 -6.89 8.66
C PHE A 235 -3.49 -7.39 7.43
N ILE A 236 -3.40 -8.73 7.25
CA ILE A 236 -2.75 -9.35 6.09
C ILE A 236 -3.52 -9.03 4.80
N GLY A 237 -4.84 -8.91 4.88
CA GLY A 237 -5.71 -8.61 3.74
C GLY A 237 -5.49 -7.23 3.11
N LEU A 238 -4.84 -6.29 3.81
CA LEU A 238 -4.53 -4.94 3.30
C LEU A 238 -3.13 -4.91 2.68
N PRO A 239 -2.96 -4.56 1.40
CA PRO A 239 -1.65 -4.49 0.76
C PRO A 239 -0.93 -3.15 1.06
N HIS A 240 -0.61 -2.88 2.34
CA HIS A 240 -0.01 -1.63 2.78
C HIS A 240 1.22 -1.23 1.95
N GLN A 241 2.12 -2.19 1.63
CA GLN A 241 3.30 -1.88 0.81
C GLN A 241 2.95 -1.35 -0.58
N GLN A 242 1.92 -1.94 -1.21
CA GLN A 242 1.45 -1.46 -2.52
C GLN A 242 0.87 -0.05 -2.40
N MET A 243 0.11 0.23 -1.35
CA MET A 243 -0.46 1.56 -1.09
C MET A 243 0.63 2.59 -0.80
N ILE A 244 1.63 2.25 0.02
CA ILE A 244 2.80 3.11 0.28
C ILE A 244 3.57 3.41 -1.02
N ASN A 245 3.77 2.41 -1.87
CA ASN A 245 4.41 2.63 -3.17
C ASN A 245 3.60 3.57 -4.07
N MET A 246 2.26 3.48 -3.99
CA MET A 246 1.37 4.40 -4.74
C MET A 246 1.44 5.83 -4.21
N ILE A 247 1.53 6.03 -2.90
CA ILE A 247 1.76 7.36 -2.31
C ILE A 247 3.10 7.89 -2.79
N ARG A 248 4.18 7.08 -2.70
CA ARG A 248 5.52 7.47 -3.08
C ARG A 248 5.62 7.95 -4.52
N TYR A 249 5.14 7.16 -5.50
CA TYR A 249 5.28 7.59 -6.89
C TYR A 249 4.45 8.84 -7.21
N LYS A 250 3.26 8.98 -6.62
CA LYS A 250 2.42 10.17 -6.83
C LYS A 250 3.00 11.42 -6.17
N ALA A 251 3.55 11.28 -4.97
CA ALA A 251 4.27 12.35 -4.27
C ALA A 251 5.48 12.81 -5.09
N ASN A 252 6.28 11.86 -5.60
CA ASN A 252 7.42 12.16 -6.45
C ASN A 252 7.03 12.92 -7.73
N MET A 253 5.87 12.63 -8.34
CA MET A 253 5.39 13.36 -9.52
C MET A 253 5.13 14.85 -9.26
N VAL A 254 4.92 15.24 -8.02
CA VAL A 254 4.68 16.64 -7.59
C VAL A 254 5.86 17.24 -6.80
N GLY A 255 6.99 16.53 -6.74
CA GLY A 255 8.20 16.98 -6.07
C GLY A 255 8.21 16.77 -4.55
N ILE A 256 7.24 16.05 -3.97
CA ILE A 256 7.18 15.75 -2.53
C ILE A 256 8.05 14.55 -2.22
N THR A 257 8.93 14.69 -1.21
CA THR A 257 9.78 13.61 -0.69
C THR A 257 8.99 12.66 0.20
N VAL A 258 9.24 11.35 0.11
CA VAL A 258 8.59 10.35 0.97
C VAL A 258 9.62 9.54 1.75
N ILE A 259 9.61 9.70 3.07
CA ILE A 259 10.47 9.01 4.02
C ILE A 259 9.67 7.91 4.73
N CYS A 260 10.23 6.70 4.80
CA CYS A 260 9.64 5.61 5.61
C CYS A 260 10.50 5.41 6.86
N THR A 261 9.86 5.42 8.02
CA THR A 261 10.52 5.22 9.32
C THR A 261 9.86 4.09 10.10
N ASN A 262 10.58 3.53 11.08
CA ASN A 262 10.03 2.52 11.97
C ASN A 262 8.99 3.16 12.91
N GLU A 263 7.76 2.63 12.92
CA GLU A 263 6.66 3.11 13.76
C GLU A 263 6.66 2.52 15.19
N SER A 264 7.60 1.62 15.53
CA SER A 264 7.61 0.97 16.83
C SER A 264 7.60 2.00 17.97
N TYR A 265 6.71 1.78 18.95
CA TYR A 265 6.54 2.58 20.16
C TYR A 265 5.98 4.00 19.97
N THR A 266 5.59 4.43 18.79
CA THR A 266 5.00 5.77 18.56
C THR A 266 3.65 5.97 19.23
N SER A 267 2.93 4.89 19.53
CA SER A 267 1.62 4.95 20.20
C SER A 267 1.68 5.04 21.73
N GLN A 268 2.88 5.08 22.32
CA GLN A 268 3.03 5.02 23.79
C GLN A 268 3.19 6.39 24.47
N THR A 269 3.56 7.41 23.71
CA THR A 269 3.81 8.77 24.21
C THR A 269 2.88 9.77 23.57
N SER A 270 2.62 10.88 24.27
CA SER A 270 1.75 11.95 23.78
C SER A 270 2.52 12.98 22.98
N ALA A 271 2.15 13.14 21.72
CA ALA A 271 2.73 14.17 20.87
C ALA A 271 2.29 15.58 21.32
N LEU A 272 1.02 15.75 21.73
CA LEU A 272 0.49 17.05 22.18
C LEU A 272 1.10 17.54 23.50
N ASP A 273 1.53 16.62 24.35
CA ASP A 273 2.22 16.96 25.61
C ASP A 273 3.74 17.18 25.40
N GLY A 274 4.22 17.17 24.17
CA GLY A 274 5.65 17.36 23.88
C GLY A 274 6.53 16.15 24.19
N GLU A 275 5.96 15.01 24.55
CA GLU A 275 6.72 13.82 24.93
C GLU A 275 7.54 13.27 23.74
N LYS A 276 8.81 12.93 23.99
CA LYS A 276 9.69 12.35 22.97
C LYS A 276 9.20 10.93 22.58
N PRO A 277 9.26 10.55 21.30
CA PRO A 277 8.95 9.19 20.88
C PRO A 277 9.88 8.19 21.59
N CYS A 278 9.32 7.02 21.97
CA CYS A 278 10.15 5.95 22.52
C CYS A 278 10.91 5.24 21.38
N TRP A 279 12.20 4.92 21.62
CA TRP A 279 13.06 4.26 20.63
C TRP A 279 13.23 2.76 20.88
N ASN A 280 13.49 2.38 22.14
CA ASN A 280 13.73 1.01 22.58
C ASN A 280 12.89 0.72 23.80
N ASN A 281 12.31 -0.49 23.88
CA ASN A 281 11.51 -0.98 25.00
C ASN A 281 10.71 0.14 25.70
N GLY A 282 9.56 0.47 25.14
CA GLY A 282 8.77 1.67 25.45
C GLY A 282 8.57 1.96 26.95
N ASN A 283 8.42 0.93 27.80
CA ASN A 283 8.26 1.11 29.23
C ASN A 283 9.54 1.65 29.90
N LYS A 284 10.71 1.12 29.55
CA LYS A 284 12.01 1.62 30.06
C LYS A 284 12.28 3.05 29.61
N SER A 285 11.97 3.37 28.36
CA SER A 285 12.14 4.72 27.81
C SER A 285 11.20 5.72 28.46
N ARG A 286 9.94 5.32 28.77
CA ARG A 286 8.97 6.14 29.50
C ARG A 286 9.43 6.41 30.94
N LYS A 287 9.86 5.37 31.66
CA LYS A 287 10.39 5.51 33.02
C LYS A 287 11.60 6.47 33.08
N LYS A 288 12.48 6.36 32.08
CA LYS A 288 13.64 7.27 31.95
C LYS A 288 13.24 8.73 31.71
N GLN A 289 12.09 8.99 31.13
CA GLN A 289 11.51 10.32 30.91
C GLN A 289 10.61 10.79 32.08
N GLY A 290 10.52 10.05 33.17
CA GLY A 290 9.61 10.36 34.30
C GLY A 290 8.12 10.28 33.96
N LEU A 291 7.76 9.60 32.87
CA LEU A 291 6.38 9.51 32.40
C LEU A 291 5.62 8.38 33.09
N SER A 292 4.37 8.63 33.43
CA SER A 292 3.45 7.63 34.03
C SER A 292 3.33 6.37 33.18
N PRO A 293 3.00 5.20 33.75
CA PRO A 293 2.74 3.97 33.02
C PRO A 293 1.64 4.16 31.98
N ALA A 294 1.65 3.26 30.99
CA ALA A 294 1.00 3.33 29.69
C ALA A 294 -0.55 3.42 29.64
N ASN A 295 -1.28 3.68 30.72
CA ASN A 295 -2.76 3.65 30.76
C ASN A 295 -3.46 4.86 30.10
N ARG A 296 -2.81 5.53 29.15
CA ARG A 296 -3.42 6.63 28.41
C ARG A 296 -4.29 6.17 27.24
N ARG A 297 -4.19 4.91 26.85
CA ARG A 297 -5.03 4.34 25.80
C ARG A 297 -6.33 3.85 26.43
N ILE A 298 -7.38 4.67 26.39
CA ILE A 298 -8.69 4.36 26.99
C ILE A 298 -9.31 3.16 26.27
N HIS A 299 -9.27 3.18 24.92
CA HIS A 299 -9.57 2.04 24.06
C HIS A 299 -8.67 2.08 22.84
N ARG A 300 -8.84 1.07 21.96
CA ARG A 300 -7.99 0.87 20.81
C ARG A 300 -7.81 2.10 19.89
N GLY A 301 -8.85 2.96 19.78
CA GLY A 301 -8.83 4.13 18.90
C GLY A 301 -8.63 5.48 19.62
N MET A 302 -8.55 5.50 20.95
CA MET A 302 -8.53 6.74 21.74
C MET A 302 -7.35 6.80 22.69
N PHE A 303 -6.68 7.94 22.69
CA PHE A 303 -5.54 8.25 23.54
C PHE A 303 -5.85 9.49 24.38
N ARG A 304 -5.53 9.46 25.68
CA ARG A 304 -5.69 10.59 26.61
C ARG A 304 -4.35 11.29 26.82
N THR A 305 -4.31 12.60 26.61
CA THR A 305 -3.15 13.44 26.92
C THR A 305 -3.03 13.67 28.43
N ASN A 306 -1.91 14.27 28.89
CA ASN A 306 -1.75 14.67 30.29
C ASN A 306 -2.79 15.71 30.73
N LYS A 307 -3.19 16.58 29.78
CA LYS A 307 -4.24 17.60 30.02
C LYS A 307 -5.67 17.04 29.92
N GLY A 308 -5.85 15.72 29.85
CA GLY A 308 -7.16 15.08 29.77
C GLY A 308 -7.80 15.07 28.37
N LEU A 309 -7.18 15.66 27.35
CA LEU A 309 -7.73 15.70 25.99
C LEU A 309 -7.77 14.30 25.38
N LEU A 310 -8.87 14.00 24.69
CA LEU A 310 -9.09 12.72 24.01
C LEU A 310 -8.79 12.87 22.51
N VAL A 311 -7.71 12.26 22.07
CA VAL A 311 -7.30 12.28 20.66
C VAL A 311 -7.38 10.90 20.03
N ASN A 312 -7.56 10.86 18.71
CA ASN A 312 -7.46 9.62 17.97
C ASN A 312 -6.03 9.05 18.11
N ALA A 313 -5.92 7.78 18.53
CA ALA A 313 -4.63 7.15 18.81
C ALA A 313 -3.73 7.02 17.56
N ASP A 314 -4.33 6.83 16.37
CA ASP A 314 -3.58 6.71 15.11
C ASP A 314 -3.05 8.10 14.69
N ILE A 315 -3.78 9.19 14.97
CA ILE A 315 -3.31 10.57 14.75
C ILE A 315 -2.15 10.90 15.67
N ASN A 316 -2.25 10.56 16.98
CA ASN A 316 -1.14 10.72 17.90
C ASN A 316 0.11 9.94 17.43
N GLY A 317 -0.10 8.70 16.93
CA GLY A 317 0.96 7.90 16.31
C GLY A 317 1.60 8.60 15.11
N ALA A 318 0.78 9.19 14.23
CA ALA A 318 1.25 9.91 13.05
C ALA A 318 2.10 11.15 13.42
N MET A 319 1.72 11.91 14.46
CA MET A 319 2.53 13.01 14.98
C MET A 319 3.89 12.52 15.51
N GLN A 320 3.90 11.43 16.26
CA GLN A 320 5.13 10.83 16.78
C GLN A 320 6.03 10.25 15.67
N ILE A 321 5.45 9.79 14.56
CA ILE A 321 6.18 9.36 13.37
C ILE A 321 6.96 10.52 12.76
N VAL A 322 6.36 11.73 12.68
CA VAL A 322 7.10 12.94 12.23
C VAL A 322 8.24 13.25 13.16
N ARG A 323 8.01 13.25 14.48
CA ARG A 323 9.06 13.54 15.49
C ARG A 323 10.20 12.53 15.47
N LYS A 324 9.97 11.30 15.04
CA LYS A 324 11.05 10.31 14.89
C LYS A 324 12.03 10.67 13.79
N VAL A 325 11.59 11.34 12.74
CA VAL A 325 12.45 11.76 11.63
C VAL A 325 12.97 13.18 11.86
N PHE A 326 12.10 14.04 12.39
CA PHE A 326 12.38 15.44 12.68
C PHE A 326 12.19 15.74 14.18
N PRO A 327 13.18 15.42 15.04
CA PRO A 327 13.02 15.55 16.50
C PRO A 327 12.67 16.96 16.99
N ASN A 328 13.12 17.98 16.27
CA ASN A 328 12.91 19.40 16.59
C ASN A 328 11.71 20.01 15.86
N VAL A 329 10.83 19.16 15.25
CA VAL A 329 9.66 19.67 14.55
C VAL A 329 8.74 20.44 15.51
N SER A 330 8.39 21.64 15.11
CA SER A 330 7.35 22.44 15.75
C SER A 330 5.99 22.13 15.14
N PHE A 331 4.97 21.99 15.99
CA PHE A 331 3.58 21.92 15.56
C PHE A 331 2.95 23.30 15.78
N ALA A 332 2.27 23.80 14.75
CA ALA A 332 1.70 25.13 14.76
C ALA A 332 0.62 25.32 15.87
N ASN A 333 0.38 26.56 16.25
CA ASN A 333 -0.76 26.93 17.05
C ASN A 333 -2.04 26.46 16.34
N GLY A 334 -3.02 25.91 17.11
CA GLY A 334 -4.24 25.31 16.51
C GLY A 334 -4.14 23.80 16.20
N ILE A 335 -2.96 23.18 16.34
CA ILE A 335 -2.80 21.73 16.13
C ILE A 335 -3.74 20.92 17.03
N VAL A 336 -4.06 21.41 18.23
CA VAL A 336 -4.98 20.73 19.16
C VAL A 336 -6.35 20.56 18.52
N ASP A 337 -6.96 21.62 17.99
CA ASP A 337 -8.26 21.56 17.32
C ASP A 337 -8.19 20.68 16.05
N ALA A 338 -7.13 20.83 15.28
CA ALA A 338 -6.90 20.06 14.06
C ALA A 338 -6.88 18.53 14.29
N VAL A 339 -6.40 18.06 15.42
CA VAL A 339 -6.32 16.64 15.75
C VAL A 339 -7.52 16.13 16.57
N LEU A 340 -8.21 17.00 17.30
CA LEU A 340 -9.44 16.65 18.03
C LEU A 340 -10.61 16.42 17.05
N HIS A 341 -10.69 17.20 15.96
CA HIS A 341 -11.77 17.14 14.98
C HIS A 341 -11.28 16.72 13.59
N PRO A 342 -10.71 15.51 13.41
CA PRO A 342 -10.15 15.10 12.13
C PRO A 342 -11.22 14.96 11.05
N ALA A 343 -10.87 15.35 9.83
CA ALA A 343 -11.67 15.08 8.66
C ALA A 343 -11.65 13.58 8.35
N LYS A 344 -12.83 12.97 8.24
CA LYS A 344 -12.97 11.56 7.85
C LYS A 344 -13.29 11.49 6.37
N TRP A 345 -12.54 10.70 5.64
CA TRP A 345 -12.76 10.48 4.22
C TRP A 345 -12.91 8.99 3.90
N SER A 346 -13.97 8.66 3.18
CA SER A 346 -14.29 7.28 2.78
C SER A 346 -14.34 7.22 1.25
N PRO A 347 -13.40 6.51 0.60
CA PRO A 347 -13.48 6.33 -0.84
C PRO A 347 -14.64 5.39 -1.20
N LEU A 348 -15.47 5.81 -2.13
CA LEU A 348 -16.45 4.94 -2.77
C LEU A 348 -15.72 3.89 -3.63
N ILE A 349 -15.93 2.60 -3.36
CA ILE A 349 -15.27 1.47 -4.04
C ILE A 349 -16.29 0.41 -4.50
#